data_2d3b737e6d9f82426f43d9d4eb2bc23b
#
_entry.id   2d3b737e6d9f82426f43d9d4eb2bc23b
#
_cell.length_a   1.000
_cell.length_b   1.000
_cell.length_c   1.000
_cell.angle_alpha   90.00
_cell.angle_beta   90.00
_cell.angle_gamma   90.00
#
_symmetry.space_group_name_H-M   'P 1'
#
loop_
_entity.id
_entity.type
_entity.pdbx_description
1 polymer ?
#
loop_
_entity_poly.entity_id
_entity_poly.type
_entity_poly.pdbx_seq_one_letter_code
_entity_poly.pdbx_strand_id
1 'polypeptide(L)'
;MCIRDSYIAALTFGNVHGVYKPGGVKLRPELLGEIQQQVAAKYNTGPKPLDLVFHGGSGSTDDEIALAVANGVIKMNIDTDTQYAYTRAIADYMFKNYDGVLKVDGEVGNKKQYDPRAWGKIAETAMAARVVESTRQLGSYGQSKS
;
A
#
# COMPACT_ATOMS: atom_id res chain seq x y z
N MET A 1 3.30 21.98 -29.54
CA MET A 1 3.44 20.57 -29.05
C MET A 1 3.99 20.68 -27.64
N CYS A 2 3.18 20.42 -26.62
CA CYS A 2 3.68 20.47 -25.24
C CYS A 2 4.49 19.19 -24.98
N ILE A 3 5.80 19.32 -24.96
CA ILE A 3 6.67 18.25 -24.45
C ILE A 3 6.44 18.21 -22.95
N ARG A 4 6.02 17.06 -22.42
CA ARG A 4 5.96 16.86 -20.99
C ARG A 4 7.37 16.58 -20.49
N ASP A 5 7.90 17.49 -19.72
CA ASP A 5 9.29 17.45 -19.23
C ASP A 5 9.43 16.60 -17.95
N SER A 6 8.31 16.13 -17.40
CA SER A 6 8.29 15.35 -16.17
C SER A 6 7.85 13.90 -16.40
N TYR A 7 8.60 12.98 -15.86
CA TYR A 7 8.32 11.56 -15.81
C TYR A 7 8.68 11.01 -14.43
N ILE A 8 8.03 9.94 -14.04
CA ILE A 8 8.34 9.25 -12.78
C ILE A 8 9.13 7.98 -13.09
N ALA A 9 10.11 7.68 -12.25
CA ALA A 9 11.00 6.54 -12.41
C ALA A 9 10.82 5.54 -11.26
N ALA A 10 10.73 4.25 -11.59
CA ALA A 10 10.76 3.17 -10.61
C ALA A 10 12.17 2.59 -10.56
N LEU A 11 12.88 2.85 -9.47
CA LEU A 11 14.19 2.29 -9.20
C LEU A 11 14.07 1.09 -8.27
N THR A 12 14.93 0.08 -8.48
CA THR A 12 15.00 -1.09 -7.61
C THR A 12 16.01 -0.84 -6.48
N PHE A 13 15.57 -1.03 -5.23
CA PHE A 13 16.41 -0.88 -4.04
C PHE A 13 16.17 -2.01 -3.03
N GLY A 14 15.98 -3.24 -3.56
CA GLY A 14 15.68 -4.44 -2.78
C GLY A 14 14.19 -4.75 -2.66
N ASN A 15 13.33 -3.90 -3.20
CA ASN A 15 11.88 -4.10 -3.21
C ASN A 15 11.49 -5.25 -4.14
N VAL A 16 10.57 -6.08 -3.68
CA VAL A 16 9.99 -7.20 -4.41
C VAL A 16 8.48 -7.21 -4.23
N HIS A 17 7.75 -7.86 -5.13
CA HIS A 17 6.30 -7.98 -5.06
C HIS A 17 5.90 -9.24 -4.28
N GLY A 18 4.81 -9.16 -3.52
CA GLY A 18 4.23 -10.29 -2.81
C GLY A 18 4.46 -10.27 -1.30
N VAL A 19 4.24 -11.42 -0.67
CA VAL A 19 4.41 -11.62 0.76
C VAL A 19 5.77 -12.25 1.03
N TYR A 20 6.56 -11.63 1.90
CA TYR A 20 7.82 -12.21 2.34
C TYR A 20 7.76 -12.58 3.82
N LYS A 21 8.63 -13.51 4.20
CA LYS A 21 8.91 -13.72 5.62
C LYS A 21 9.62 -12.48 6.17
N PRO A 22 9.30 -12.04 7.39
CA PRO A 22 10.04 -10.96 8.03
C PRO A 22 11.56 -11.22 7.97
N GLY A 23 12.31 -10.20 7.52
CA GLY A 23 13.76 -10.31 7.32
C GLY A 23 14.20 -11.02 6.03
N GLY A 24 13.25 -11.50 5.19
CA GLY A 24 13.60 -12.15 3.90
C GLY A 24 13.94 -11.18 2.78
N VAL A 25 13.59 -9.91 2.94
CA VAL A 25 13.93 -8.82 2.01
C VAL A 25 14.58 -7.71 2.81
N LYS A 26 15.72 -7.25 2.33
CA LYS A 26 16.41 -6.09 2.90
C LYS A 26 16.30 -4.94 1.91
N LEU A 27 15.47 -3.98 2.24
CA LEU A 27 15.39 -2.72 1.49
C LEU A 27 16.65 -1.88 1.73
N ARG A 28 17.02 -1.14 0.73
CA ARG A 28 18.14 -0.20 0.75
C ARG A 28 17.71 1.16 0.20
N PRO A 29 16.81 1.86 0.89
CA PRO A 29 16.28 3.14 0.41
C PRO A 29 17.34 4.25 0.34
N GLU A 30 18.50 4.08 0.98
CA GLU A 30 19.67 4.94 0.83
C GLU A 30 20.18 5.00 -0.61
N LEU A 31 20.05 3.91 -1.40
CA LEU A 31 20.43 3.89 -2.81
C LEU A 31 19.68 4.94 -3.65
N LEU A 32 18.43 5.23 -3.27
CA LEU A 32 17.65 6.25 -3.94
C LEU A 32 18.31 7.63 -3.80
N GLY A 33 18.80 7.95 -2.60
CA GLY A 33 19.53 9.19 -2.33
C GLY A 33 20.86 9.26 -3.08
N GLU A 34 21.60 8.17 -3.14
CA GLU A 34 22.85 8.08 -3.90
C GLU A 34 22.63 8.34 -5.40
N ILE A 35 21.59 7.73 -5.98
CA ILE A 35 21.24 7.94 -7.40
C ILE A 35 20.80 9.37 -7.64
N GLN A 36 19.96 9.96 -6.77
CA GLN A 36 19.57 11.37 -6.87
C GLN A 36 20.81 12.30 -6.91
N GLN A 37 21.76 12.07 -6.02
CA GLN A 37 23.00 12.87 -5.95
C GLN A 37 23.84 12.72 -7.24
N GLN A 38 24.00 11.50 -7.75
CA GLN A 38 24.75 11.26 -8.98
C GLN A 38 24.11 11.94 -10.20
N VAL A 39 22.79 11.86 -10.32
CA VAL A 39 22.05 12.53 -11.39
C VAL A 39 22.15 14.05 -11.25
N ALA A 40 21.97 14.58 -10.05
CA ALA A 40 22.10 16.01 -9.77
C ALA A 40 23.48 16.55 -10.15
N ALA A 41 24.54 15.83 -9.77
CA ALA A 41 25.92 16.22 -10.10
C ALA A 41 26.19 16.15 -11.59
N LYS A 42 25.72 15.10 -12.28
CA LYS A 42 25.97 14.91 -13.72
C LYS A 42 25.26 15.95 -14.59
N TYR A 43 24.06 16.34 -14.22
CA TYR A 43 23.20 17.21 -15.04
C TYR A 43 23.03 18.62 -14.47
N ASN A 44 23.73 18.92 -13.37
CA ASN A 44 23.68 20.20 -12.67
C ASN A 44 22.23 20.65 -12.34
N THR A 45 21.47 19.73 -11.74
CA THR A 45 20.07 19.96 -11.35
C THR A 45 19.94 20.20 -9.84
N GLY A 46 18.72 20.41 -9.35
CA GLY A 46 18.43 20.43 -7.91
C GLY A 46 18.73 19.08 -7.23
N PRO A 47 18.67 19.01 -5.89
CA PRO A 47 19.15 17.87 -5.10
C PRO A 47 18.34 16.57 -5.28
N LYS A 48 17.11 16.67 -5.79
CA LYS A 48 16.23 15.53 -6.06
C LYS A 48 15.58 15.66 -7.43
N PRO A 49 16.35 15.41 -8.51
CA PRO A 49 15.88 15.64 -9.88
C PRO A 49 14.87 14.60 -10.39
N LEU A 50 14.77 13.46 -9.72
CA LEU A 50 13.87 12.38 -10.13
C LEU A 50 12.67 12.29 -9.19
N ASP A 51 11.48 12.20 -9.78
CA ASP A 51 10.28 11.76 -9.10
C ASP A 51 10.24 10.22 -9.08
N LEU A 52 10.27 9.63 -7.89
CA LEU A 52 10.45 8.19 -7.74
C LEU A 52 9.17 7.46 -7.35
N VAL A 53 9.05 6.21 -7.80
CA VAL A 53 7.99 5.28 -7.43
C VAL A 53 8.57 4.11 -6.64
N PHE A 54 7.96 3.82 -5.50
CA PHE A 54 8.22 2.65 -4.70
C PHE A 54 7.19 1.56 -5.03
N HIS A 55 7.61 0.52 -5.74
CA HIS A 55 6.82 -0.68 -5.98
C HIS A 55 7.05 -1.71 -4.88
N GLY A 56 6.01 -2.54 -4.59
CA GLY A 56 6.11 -3.60 -3.60
C GLY A 56 6.30 -3.09 -2.17
N GLY A 57 5.56 -2.05 -1.81
CA GLY A 57 5.67 -1.40 -0.50
C GLY A 57 5.06 -2.16 0.67
N SER A 58 4.26 -3.21 0.42
CA SER A 58 3.67 -4.03 1.48
C SER A 58 4.76 -4.74 2.29
N GLY A 59 4.66 -4.68 3.62
CA GLY A 59 5.63 -5.30 4.54
C GLY A 59 6.88 -4.47 4.82
N SER A 60 7.00 -3.25 4.27
CA SER A 60 8.06 -2.31 4.60
C SER A 60 7.85 -1.70 6.00
N THR A 61 8.93 -1.39 6.69
CA THR A 61 8.88 -0.68 7.98
C THR A 61 8.63 0.81 7.78
N ASP A 62 8.15 1.48 8.83
CA ASP A 62 7.91 2.92 8.81
C ASP A 62 9.19 3.71 8.51
N ASP A 63 10.33 3.28 9.06
CA ASP A 63 11.63 3.91 8.83
C ASP A 63 12.08 3.78 7.37
N GLU A 64 11.89 2.60 6.76
CA GLU A 64 12.22 2.38 5.34
C GLU A 64 11.34 3.24 4.43
N ILE A 65 10.05 3.36 4.74
CA ILE A 65 9.12 4.22 4.00
C ILE A 65 9.52 5.70 4.17
N ALA A 66 9.77 6.14 5.40
CA ALA A 66 10.17 7.52 5.67
C ALA A 66 11.48 7.88 4.94
N LEU A 67 12.46 6.99 4.94
CA LEU A 67 13.72 7.21 4.23
C LEU A 67 13.52 7.22 2.70
N ALA A 68 12.68 6.36 2.16
CA ALA A 68 12.35 6.37 0.73
C ALA A 68 11.67 7.68 0.32
N VAL A 69 10.70 8.16 1.09
CA VAL A 69 10.04 9.46 0.87
C VAL A 69 11.05 10.61 0.98
N ALA A 70 11.93 10.58 2.00
CA ALA A 70 12.99 11.57 2.15
C ALA A 70 13.95 11.60 0.95
N ASN A 71 14.11 10.48 0.24
CA ASN A 71 14.96 10.36 -0.96
C ASN A 71 14.19 10.60 -2.29
N GLY A 72 12.96 11.10 -2.25
CA GLY A 72 12.24 11.56 -3.45
C GLY A 72 11.19 10.59 -3.98
N VAL A 73 10.76 9.60 -3.20
CA VAL A 73 9.57 8.80 -3.53
C VAL A 73 8.32 9.64 -3.36
N ILE A 74 7.59 9.81 -4.46
CA ILE A 74 6.32 10.56 -4.50
C ILE A 74 5.10 9.66 -4.65
N LYS A 75 5.31 8.38 -4.96
CA LYS A 75 4.25 7.38 -5.15
C LYS A 75 4.71 6.04 -4.62
N MET A 76 3.85 5.37 -3.85
CA MET A 76 4.08 4.02 -3.35
C MET A 76 2.92 3.11 -3.76
N ASN A 77 3.23 1.91 -4.25
CA ASN A 77 2.24 0.90 -4.59
C ASN A 77 2.12 -0.10 -3.44
N ILE A 78 0.92 -0.20 -2.88
CA ILE A 78 0.57 -1.13 -1.80
C ILE A 78 -0.63 -1.93 -2.27
N ASP A 79 -0.52 -3.26 -2.32
CA ASP A 79 -1.60 -4.15 -2.75
C ASP A 79 -1.86 -5.24 -1.70
N THR A 80 -0.87 -6.04 -1.37
CA THR A 80 -0.99 -7.21 -0.50
C THR A 80 -1.61 -6.88 0.86
N ASP A 81 -1.19 -5.79 1.50
CA ASP A 81 -1.72 -5.38 2.81
C ASP A 81 -3.18 -4.95 2.73
N THR A 82 -3.59 -4.28 1.66
CA THR A 82 -4.99 -3.87 1.46
C THR A 82 -5.88 -5.05 1.15
N GLN A 83 -5.41 -6.00 0.32
CA GLN A 83 -6.09 -7.27 0.09
C GLN A 83 -6.27 -8.06 1.39
N TYR A 84 -5.20 -8.16 2.19
CA TYR A 84 -5.24 -8.86 3.46
C TYR A 84 -6.24 -8.22 4.43
N ALA A 85 -6.22 -6.90 4.59
CA ALA A 85 -7.15 -6.18 5.47
C ALA A 85 -8.61 -6.43 5.07
N TYR A 86 -8.92 -6.39 3.78
CA TYR A 86 -10.24 -6.67 3.23
C TYR A 86 -10.66 -8.12 3.50
N THR A 87 -9.84 -9.07 3.09
CA THR A 87 -10.13 -10.51 3.20
C THR A 87 -10.21 -10.98 4.64
N ARG A 88 -9.33 -10.49 5.52
CA ARG A 88 -9.33 -10.84 6.94
C ARG A 88 -10.63 -10.47 7.64
N ALA A 89 -11.18 -9.31 7.32
CA ALA A 89 -12.46 -8.86 7.87
C ALA A 89 -13.64 -9.75 7.43
N ILE A 90 -13.64 -10.19 6.17
CA ILE A 90 -14.65 -11.12 5.66
C ILE A 90 -14.53 -12.48 6.37
N ALA A 91 -13.32 -13.02 6.47
CA ALA A 91 -13.08 -14.31 7.12
C ALA A 91 -13.57 -14.28 8.58
N ASP A 92 -13.22 -13.25 9.35
CA ASP A 92 -13.67 -13.09 10.73
C ASP A 92 -15.21 -13.05 10.83
N TYR A 93 -15.84 -12.29 9.93
CA TYR A 93 -17.30 -12.21 9.89
C TYR A 93 -17.95 -13.57 9.57
N MET A 94 -17.44 -14.29 8.57
CA MET A 94 -17.99 -15.58 8.15
C MET A 94 -17.84 -16.63 9.25
N PHE A 95 -16.69 -16.68 9.95
CA PHE A 95 -16.50 -17.59 11.07
C PHE A 95 -17.44 -17.31 12.25
N LYS A 96 -17.63 -16.02 12.58
CA LYS A 96 -18.52 -15.63 13.69
C LYS A 96 -20.01 -15.84 13.40
N ASN A 97 -20.39 -15.85 12.13
CA ASN A 97 -21.79 -15.93 11.70
C ASN A 97 -22.06 -17.18 10.85
N TYR A 98 -21.26 -18.23 11.03
CA TYR A 98 -21.29 -19.42 10.18
C TYR A 98 -22.69 -20.00 9.98
N ASP A 99 -23.46 -20.25 11.07
CA ASP A 99 -24.80 -20.83 11.01
C ASP A 99 -25.81 -19.90 10.29
N GLY A 100 -25.64 -18.60 10.39
CA GLY A 100 -26.52 -17.65 9.72
C GLY A 100 -26.16 -17.42 8.23
N VAL A 101 -24.92 -17.71 7.86
CA VAL A 101 -24.43 -17.57 6.47
C VAL A 101 -24.67 -18.84 5.67
N LEU A 102 -24.55 -20.00 6.31
CA LEU A 102 -24.71 -21.32 5.69
C LEU A 102 -26.15 -21.83 5.84
N LYS A 103 -26.69 -22.34 4.74
CA LYS A 103 -27.95 -23.11 4.78
C LYS A 103 -27.62 -24.58 5.11
N VAL A 104 -28.14 -25.07 6.22
CA VAL A 104 -27.93 -26.44 6.69
C VAL A 104 -29.27 -27.18 6.74
N ASP A 105 -29.35 -28.40 6.23
CA ASP A 105 -30.45 -29.34 6.36
C ASP A 105 -31.88 -28.78 6.18
N GLY A 106 -32.05 -28.00 5.12
CA GLY A 106 -33.37 -27.43 4.77
C GLY A 106 -33.71 -26.12 5.51
N GLU A 107 -32.90 -25.70 6.46
CA GLU A 107 -33.06 -24.40 7.08
C GLU A 107 -32.63 -23.25 6.15
N VAL A 108 -33.19 -22.07 6.39
CA VAL A 108 -32.82 -20.83 5.66
C VAL A 108 -31.88 -20.05 6.54
N GLY A 109 -30.70 -19.73 6.00
CA GLY A 109 -29.76 -18.84 6.65
C GLY A 109 -30.36 -17.46 6.96
N ASN A 110 -29.71 -16.74 7.86
CA ASN A 110 -30.13 -15.40 8.25
C ASN A 110 -29.74 -14.38 7.17
N LYS A 111 -30.75 -13.85 6.44
CA LYS A 111 -30.51 -12.87 5.36
C LYS A 111 -29.70 -11.65 5.79
N LYS A 112 -29.83 -11.20 7.03
CA LYS A 112 -29.05 -10.08 7.56
C LYS A 112 -27.57 -10.39 7.70
N GLN A 113 -27.21 -11.68 7.78
CA GLN A 113 -25.83 -12.13 7.92
C GLN A 113 -25.21 -12.56 6.59
N TYR A 114 -25.95 -13.25 5.72
CA TYR A 114 -25.39 -13.66 4.41
C TYR A 114 -25.45 -12.59 3.32
N ASP A 115 -26.17 -11.49 3.52
CA ASP A 115 -26.24 -10.40 2.55
C ASP A 115 -24.82 -9.80 2.32
N PRO A 116 -24.32 -9.78 1.06
CA PRO A 116 -22.98 -9.22 0.76
C PRO A 116 -22.76 -7.79 1.24
N ARG A 117 -23.83 -7.00 1.34
CA ARG A 117 -23.77 -5.63 1.85
C ARG A 117 -23.40 -5.57 3.33
N ALA A 118 -23.74 -6.59 4.11
CA ALA A 118 -23.40 -6.66 5.53
C ALA A 118 -21.90 -6.91 5.73
N TRP A 119 -21.38 -8.01 5.19
CA TRP A 119 -19.96 -8.35 5.34
C TRP A 119 -19.04 -7.51 4.45
N GLY A 120 -19.51 -7.07 3.27
CA GLY A 120 -18.76 -6.17 2.41
C GLY A 120 -18.50 -4.82 3.07
N LYS A 121 -19.48 -4.27 3.80
CA LYS A 121 -19.28 -3.00 4.54
C LYS A 121 -18.21 -3.08 5.62
N ILE A 122 -18.10 -4.21 6.28
CA ILE A 122 -17.06 -4.46 7.29
C ILE A 122 -15.68 -4.53 6.60
N ALA A 123 -15.60 -5.20 5.46
CA ALA A 123 -14.38 -5.29 4.68
C ALA A 123 -13.92 -3.92 4.13
N GLU A 124 -14.86 -3.11 3.61
CA GLU A 124 -14.58 -1.73 3.19
C GLU A 124 -13.98 -0.90 4.33
N THR A 125 -14.56 -1.00 5.53
CA THR A 125 -14.09 -0.26 6.70
C THR A 125 -12.67 -0.68 7.09
N ALA A 126 -12.38 -1.98 7.07
CA ALA A 126 -11.03 -2.50 7.37
C ALA A 126 -10.00 -2.05 6.33
N MET A 127 -10.35 -2.10 5.04
CA MET A 127 -9.49 -1.63 3.98
C MET A 127 -9.26 -0.10 4.05
N ALA A 128 -10.32 0.67 4.32
CA ALA A 128 -10.20 2.12 4.49
C ALA A 128 -9.25 2.48 5.64
N ALA A 129 -9.33 1.77 6.76
CA ALA A 129 -8.41 1.97 7.89
C ALA A 129 -6.95 1.72 7.48
N ARG A 130 -6.68 0.64 6.73
CA ARG A 130 -5.32 0.34 6.23
C ARG A 130 -4.81 1.39 5.24
N VAL A 131 -5.69 1.91 4.37
CA VAL A 131 -5.34 3.02 3.45
C VAL A 131 -5.01 4.29 4.21
N VAL A 132 -5.80 4.63 5.24
CA VAL A 132 -5.51 5.80 6.12
C VAL A 132 -4.15 5.65 6.81
N GLU A 133 -3.81 4.46 7.29
CA GLU A 133 -2.49 4.19 7.86
C GLU A 133 -1.37 4.46 6.83
N SER A 134 -1.51 3.94 5.61
CA SER A 134 -0.56 4.20 4.53
C SER A 134 -0.41 5.68 4.19
N THR A 135 -1.51 6.44 4.19
CA THR A 135 -1.43 7.89 3.94
C THR A 135 -0.68 8.64 5.05
N ARG A 136 -0.76 8.15 6.29
CA ARG A 136 0.04 8.70 7.41
C ARG A 136 1.52 8.37 7.26
N GLN A 137 1.85 7.12 6.93
CA GLN A 137 3.23 6.69 6.67
C GLN A 137 3.90 7.50 5.56
N LEU A 138 3.13 7.84 4.53
CA LEU A 138 3.60 8.64 3.40
C LEU A 138 3.57 10.17 3.65
N GLY A 139 3.11 10.62 4.81
CA GLY A 139 2.97 12.05 5.11
C GLY A 139 1.91 12.78 4.29
N SER A 140 1.02 12.04 3.59
CA SER A 140 -0.02 12.61 2.72
C SER A 140 -1.39 12.73 3.39
N TYR A 141 -1.53 12.27 4.63
CA TYR A 141 -2.78 12.37 5.38
C TYR A 141 -3.19 13.84 5.59
N GLY A 142 -4.41 14.18 5.22
CA GLY A 142 -4.92 15.56 5.30
C GLY A 142 -4.39 16.52 4.23
N GLN A 143 -3.62 16.04 3.24
CA GLN A 143 -3.06 16.84 2.16
C GLN A 143 -3.95 16.85 0.90
N SER A 144 -5.17 16.37 0.97
CA SER A 144 -6.11 16.39 -0.16
C SER A 144 -6.36 17.84 -0.60
N LYS A 145 -6.15 18.10 -1.90
CA LYS A 145 -6.58 19.37 -2.48
C LYS A 145 -8.10 19.32 -2.62
N SER A 146 -8.79 20.23 -1.93
CA SER A 146 -10.22 20.49 -2.11
C SER A 146 -10.51 21.04 -3.51
#